data_83eadfa2f26b402bd1f4da907bbc9144
#
_entry.id   83eadfa2f26b402bd1f4da907bbc9144
#
_cell.length_a   1.000
_cell.length_b   1.000
_cell.length_c   1.000
_cell.angle_alpha   90.00
_cell.angle_beta   90.00
_cell.angle_gamma   90.00
#
_symmetry.space_group_name_H-M   'P 1'
#
loop_
_entity.id
_entity.type
_entity.pdbx_description
1 polymer ?
#
loop_
_entity_poly.entity_id
_entity_poly.type
_entity_poly.pdbx_seq_one_letter_code
_entity_poly.pdbx_strand_id
1 'polypeptide(L)'
;MTVFVIPEKRVAYIADLVTPNRVGFNIMPDFNIGEWERTLGEILELDFDVAVCSHTELSAEEAPGGCTKTHVEEERQFLLDLRGAIFAEFQKGTPADEIPTTVALPQYAEWVGYDEWLPMNAWRVMLDIWMGPYPWVPEG
;
A
#
# COMPACT_ATOMS: atom_id res chain seq x y z
N MET A 1 2.82 11.16 8.79
CA MET A 1 2.30 11.78 7.56
C MET A 1 0.99 12.46 7.88
N THR A 2 0.60 13.53 7.20
CA THR A 2 -0.59 14.34 7.52
C THR A 2 -1.52 14.38 6.30
N VAL A 3 -2.80 14.12 6.53
CA VAL A 3 -3.86 14.27 5.54
C VAL A 3 -4.56 15.60 5.77
N PHE A 4 -4.85 16.32 4.70
CA PHE A 4 -5.59 17.59 4.74
C PHE A 4 -6.89 17.43 3.96
N VAL A 5 -7.98 17.94 4.49
CA VAL A 5 -9.26 18.03 3.79
C VAL A 5 -9.65 19.50 3.64
N ILE A 6 -10.11 19.85 2.45
CA ILE A 6 -10.72 21.16 2.15
C ILE A 6 -12.22 20.92 2.02
N PRO A 7 -13.01 21.11 3.10
CA PRO A 7 -14.41 20.68 3.13
C PRO A 7 -15.28 21.34 2.07
N GLU A 8 -15.07 22.65 1.84
CA GLU A 8 -15.85 23.43 0.87
C GLU A 8 -15.65 22.97 -0.58
N LYS A 9 -14.55 22.28 -0.85
CA LYS A 9 -14.20 21.73 -2.16
C LYS A 9 -14.38 20.23 -2.25
N ARG A 10 -14.61 19.56 -1.12
CA ARG A 10 -14.64 18.11 -1.00
C ARG A 10 -13.38 17.44 -1.58
N VAL A 11 -12.23 18.06 -1.30
CA VAL A 11 -10.91 17.61 -1.77
C VAL A 11 -10.05 17.22 -0.57
N ALA A 12 -9.42 16.06 -0.65
CA ALA A 12 -8.38 15.62 0.29
C ALA A 12 -6.99 15.71 -0.35
N TYR A 13 -5.97 15.99 0.45
CA TYR A 13 -4.56 15.84 0.07
C TYR A 13 -3.99 14.67 0.86
N ILE A 14 -3.65 13.59 0.17
CA ILE A 14 -3.21 12.32 0.76
C ILE A 14 -1.80 11.90 0.30
N ALA A 15 -1.23 12.63 -0.65
CA ALA A 15 0.13 12.46 -1.15
C ALA A 15 0.50 10.98 -1.39
N ASP A 16 1.64 10.56 -0.84
CA ASP A 16 2.24 9.24 -1.04
C ASP A 16 1.52 8.08 -0.32
N LEU A 17 0.42 8.38 0.40
CA LEU A 17 -0.39 7.33 1.02
C LEU A 17 -1.12 6.46 0.00
N VAL A 18 -1.34 6.99 -1.21
CA VAL A 18 -1.98 6.28 -2.32
C VAL A 18 -1.23 6.57 -3.61
N THR A 19 -0.79 5.51 -4.26
CA THR A 19 -0.08 5.56 -5.54
C THR A 19 -0.80 4.66 -6.56
N PRO A 20 -1.86 5.15 -7.19
CA PRO A 20 -2.73 4.34 -8.04
C PRO A 20 -2.00 3.53 -9.11
N ASN A 21 -2.43 2.29 -9.31
CA ASN A 21 -1.88 1.35 -10.30
C ASN A 21 -0.39 1.04 -10.10
N ARG A 22 0.08 1.08 -8.86
CA ARG A 22 1.47 0.85 -8.52
C ARG A 22 1.58 0.01 -7.25
N VAL A 23 2.44 -1.01 -7.23
CA VAL A 23 2.78 -1.72 -5.99
C VAL A 23 3.67 -0.85 -5.10
N GLY A 24 3.83 -1.20 -3.84
CA GLY A 24 4.66 -0.43 -2.93
C GLY A 24 6.07 -0.20 -3.49
N PHE A 25 6.54 1.05 -3.42
CA PHE A 25 7.85 1.40 -3.96
C PHE A 25 8.98 0.69 -3.21
N ASN A 26 9.78 -0.09 -3.93
CA ASN A 26 10.95 -0.76 -3.39
C ASN A 26 10.60 -1.59 -2.13
N ILE A 27 11.28 -1.39 -1.01
CA ILE A 27 11.05 -2.03 0.28
C ILE A 27 10.07 -1.24 1.19
N MET A 28 9.34 -0.29 0.62
CA MET A 28 8.41 0.58 1.36
C MET A 28 9.08 1.21 2.62
N PRO A 29 10.21 1.90 2.47
CA PRO A 29 11.07 2.28 3.60
C PRO A 29 10.44 3.31 4.53
N ASP A 30 9.50 4.11 4.01
CA ASP A 30 8.93 5.26 4.70
C ASP A 30 7.67 4.91 5.50
N PHE A 31 7.19 3.65 5.42
CA PHE A 31 5.92 3.25 5.99
C PHE A 31 6.07 2.20 7.11
N ASN A 32 5.32 2.41 8.18
CA ASN A 32 4.87 1.34 9.06
C ASN A 32 3.64 0.71 8.40
N ILE A 33 3.74 -0.56 8.00
CA ILE A 33 2.72 -1.22 7.18
C ILE A 33 1.36 -1.30 7.87
N GLY A 34 1.33 -1.66 9.16
CA GLY A 34 0.10 -1.74 9.92
C GLY A 34 -0.58 -0.37 10.11
N GLU A 35 0.22 0.67 10.36
CA GLU A 35 -0.29 2.04 10.46
C GLU A 35 -0.76 2.58 9.10
N TRP A 36 -0.12 2.18 8.03
CA TRP A 36 -0.54 2.55 6.67
C TRP A 36 -1.92 1.96 6.35
N GLU A 37 -2.12 0.65 6.56
CA GLU A 37 -3.42 0.00 6.38
C GLU A 37 -4.53 0.64 7.22
N ARG A 38 -4.22 0.98 8.50
CA ARG A 38 -5.16 1.65 9.40
C ARG A 38 -5.50 3.05 8.87
N THR A 39 -4.49 3.81 8.48
CA THR A 39 -4.65 5.18 7.96
C THR A 39 -5.48 5.20 6.68
N LEU A 40 -5.26 4.25 5.76
CA LEU A 40 -6.09 4.14 4.56
C LEU A 40 -7.56 3.87 4.91
N GLY A 41 -7.82 3.03 5.92
CA GLY A 41 -9.17 2.83 6.45
C GLY A 41 -9.79 4.11 7.01
N GLU A 42 -9.03 4.91 7.76
CA GLU A 42 -9.50 6.20 8.30
C GLU A 42 -9.74 7.24 7.19
N ILE A 43 -8.92 7.25 6.13
CA ILE A 43 -9.13 8.13 4.97
C ILE A 43 -10.47 7.83 4.27
N LEU A 44 -10.87 6.57 4.18
CA LEU A 44 -12.16 6.19 3.57
C LEU A 44 -13.37 6.77 4.31
N GLU A 45 -13.25 7.03 5.63
CA GLU A 45 -14.29 7.64 6.44
C GLU A 45 -14.38 9.17 6.29
N LEU A 46 -13.37 9.81 5.67
CA LEU A 46 -13.37 11.25 5.43
C LEU A 46 -14.37 11.64 4.34
N ASP A 47 -14.93 12.84 4.44
CA ASP A 47 -15.88 13.38 3.46
C ASP A 47 -15.17 14.15 2.36
N PHE A 48 -14.82 13.44 1.28
CA PHE A 48 -14.24 14.00 0.05
C PHE A 48 -14.69 13.23 -1.19
N ASP A 49 -14.65 13.87 -2.34
CA ASP A 49 -14.95 13.27 -3.63
C ASP A 49 -13.67 12.98 -4.43
N VAL A 50 -12.67 13.85 -4.28
CA VAL A 50 -11.41 13.80 -5.01
C VAL A 50 -10.25 13.96 -4.05
N ALA A 51 -9.16 13.24 -4.31
CA ALA A 51 -7.93 13.38 -3.55
C ALA A 51 -6.74 13.71 -4.46
N VAL A 52 -5.84 14.52 -3.93
CA VAL A 52 -4.51 14.72 -4.52
C VAL A 52 -3.59 13.64 -3.95
N CYS A 53 -3.20 12.71 -4.79
CA CYS A 53 -2.18 11.70 -4.51
C CYS A 53 -0.92 11.97 -5.35
N SER A 54 0.17 11.30 -5.04
CA SER A 54 1.44 11.47 -5.74
C SER A 54 1.84 10.20 -6.50
N HIS A 55 2.86 10.32 -7.32
CA HIS A 55 3.45 9.20 -8.08
C HIS A 55 2.43 8.38 -8.87
N THR A 56 1.33 9.01 -9.29
CA THR A 56 0.29 8.32 -10.06
C THR A 56 0.72 8.09 -11.50
N GLU A 57 0.43 6.90 -12.02
CA GLU A 57 0.54 6.57 -13.43
C GLU A 57 -0.78 6.86 -14.20
N LEU A 58 -1.81 7.33 -13.49
CA LEU A 58 -3.07 7.71 -14.11
C LEU A 58 -2.91 8.97 -14.96
N SER A 59 -3.39 8.91 -16.19
CA SER A 59 -3.51 10.10 -17.05
C SER A 59 -4.62 11.02 -16.57
N ALA A 60 -4.62 12.26 -17.04
CA ALA A 60 -5.71 13.21 -16.78
C ALA A 60 -7.05 12.75 -17.37
N GLU A 61 -7.06 11.81 -18.33
CA GLU A 61 -8.27 11.21 -18.90
C GLU A 61 -8.83 10.11 -18.01
N GLU A 62 -7.95 9.32 -17.36
CA GLU A 62 -8.34 8.24 -16.44
C GLU A 62 -8.77 8.79 -15.08
N ALA A 63 -8.16 9.86 -14.63
CA ALA A 63 -8.50 10.51 -13.35
C ALA A 63 -8.55 12.04 -13.49
N PRO A 64 -9.56 12.59 -14.20
CA PRO A 64 -9.62 14.02 -14.52
C PRO A 64 -9.74 14.94 -13.31
N GLY A 65 -10.03 14.40 -12.16
CA GLY A 65 -10.09 15.14 -10.89
C GLY A 65 -9.03 14.74 -9.88
N GLY A 66 -8.17 13.78 -10.22
CA GLY A 66 -7.23 13.15 -9.29
C GLY A 66 -7.71 11.79 -8.80
N CYS A 67 -7.19 11.35 -7.65
CA CYS A 67 -7.58 10.08 -7.04
C CYS A 67 -8.96 10.15 -6.40
N THR A 68 -9.56 8.98 -6.21
CA THR A 68 -10.86 8.82 -5.56
C THR A 68 -10.76 7.82 -4.41
N LYS A 69 -11.84 7.62 -3.68
CA LYS A 69 -11.93 6.58 -2.64
C LYS A 69 -11.66 5.17 -3.18
N THR A 70 -12.01 4.91 -4.43
CA THR A 70 -11.71 3.62 -5.08
C THR A 70 -10.21 3.33 -5.08
N HIS A 71 -9.38 4.32 -5.42
CA HIS A 71 -7.92 4.15 -5.39
C HIS A 71 -7.38 3.94 -3.96
N VAL A 72 -8.01 4.56 -2.96
CA VAL A 72 -7.68 4.32 -1.55
C VAL A 72 -8.03 2.89 -1.12
N GLU A 73 -9.19 2.39 -1.56
CA GLU A 73 -9.62 1.01 -1.32
C GLU A 73 -8.69 0.00 -1.99
N GLU A 74 -8.29 0.25 -3.25
CA GLU A 74 -7.38 -0.60 -4.01
C GLU A 74 -5.99 -0.67 -3.36
N GLU A 75 -5.42 0.46 -2.92
CA GLU A 75 -4.15 0.50 -2.20
C GLU A 75 -4.22 -0.31 -0.90
N ARG A 76 -5.28 -0.11 -0.12
CA ARG A 76 -5.52 -0.86 1.11
C ARG A 76 -5.69 -2.35 0.84
N GLN A 77 -6.45 -2.71 -0.19
CA GLN A 77 -6.67 -4.11 -0.55
C GLN A 77 -5.38 -4.79 -1.00
N PHE A 78 -4.52 -4.09 -1.75
CA PHE A 78 -3.21 -4.60 -2.11
C PHE A 78 -2.38 -4.99 -0.87
N LEU A 79 -2.32 -4.15 0.17
CA LEU A 79 -1.59 -4.46 1.40
C LEU A 79 -2.17 -5.67 2.13
N LEU A 80 -3.50 -5.78 2.18
CA LEU A 80 -4.20 -6.92 2.79
C LEU A 80 -3.96 -8.22 2.01
N ASP A 81 -4.03 -8.18 0.69
CA ASP A 81 -3.80 -9.32 -0.19
C ASP A 81 -2.35 -9.80 -0.09
N LEU A 82 -1.40 -8.86 -0.06
CA LEU A 82 0.02 -9.17 0.11
C LEU A 82 0.28 -9.90 1.44
N ARG A 83 -0.27 -9.38 2.52
CA ARG A 83 -0.18 -10.04 3.84
C ARG A 83 -0.83 -11.42 3.82
N GLY A 84 -2.01 -11.53 3.23
CA GLY A 84 -2.74 -12.80 3.10
C GLY A 84 -1.94 -13.84 2.30
N ALA A 85 -1.32 -13.45 1.19
CA ALA A 85 -0.50 -14.32 0.37
C ALA A 85 0.74 -14.83 1.14
N ILE A 86 1.40 -13.96 1.90
CA ILE A 86 2.53 -14.34 2.76
C ILE A 86 2.11 -15.36 3.82
N PHE A 87 0.99 -15.11 4.52
CA PHE A 87 0.47 -16.08 5.49
C PHE A 87 0.11 -17.43 4.84
N ALA A 88 -0.44 -17.41 3.62
CA ALA A 88 -0.73 -18.64 2.90
C ALA A 88 0.53 -19.45 2.60
N GLU A 89 1.64 -18.81 2.24
CA GLU A 89 2.91 -19.48 2.03
C GLU A 89 3.49 -20.06 3.35
N PHE A 90 3.40 -19.33 4.45
CA PHE A 90 3.77 -19.88 5.77
C PHE A 90 2.95 -21.13 6.12
N GLN A 91 1.65 -21.12 5.87
CA GLN A 91 0.78 -22.28 6.15
C GLN A 91 1.10 -23.49 5.26
N LYS A 92 1.59 -23.29 4.05
CA LYS A 92 2.08 -24.37 3.16
C LYS A 92 3.41 -24.95 3.62
N GLY A 93 4.13 -24.25 4.51
CA GLY A 93 5.48 -24.62 4.94
C GLY A 93 6.57 -24.18 3.97
N THR A 94 6.29 -23.19 3.11
CA THR A 94 7.30 -22.60 2.23
C THR A 94 8.45 -22.01 3.07
N PRO A 95 9.72 -22.34 2.75
CA PRO A 95 10.86 -21.73 3.45
C PRO A 95 10.81 -20.22 3.43
N ALA A 96 11.14 -19.58 4.55
CA ALA A 96 10.97 -18.15 4.71
C ALA A 96 11.76 -17.31 3.70
N ASP A 97 12.92 -17.76 3.30
CA ASP A 97 13.77 -17.14 2.29
C ASP A 97 13.24 -17.30 0.85
N GLU A 98 12.32 -18.24 0.63
CA GLU A 98 11.66 -18.46 -0.66
C GLU A 98 10.33 -17.69 -0.78
N ILE A 99 9.65 -17.38 0.33
CA ILE A 99 8.34 -16.70 0.32
C ILE A 99 8.35 -15.43 -0.54
N PRO A 100 9.33 -14.50 -0.43
CA PRO A 100 9.31 -13.27 -1.19
C PRO A 100 9.25 -13.45 -2.72
N THR A 101 9.83 -14.54 -3.21
CA THR A 101 9.84 -14.86 -4.65
C THR A 101 8.74 -15.82 -5.07
N THR A 102 8.04 -16.42 -4.11
CA THR A 102 6.92 -17.34 -4.35
C THR A 102 5.57 -16.64 -4.33
N VAL A 103 5.47 -15.53 -3.55
CA VAL A 103 4.25 -14.73 -3.50
C VAL A 103 3.90 -14.19 -4.87
N ALA A 104 2.65 -14.41 -5.29
CA ALA A 104 2.10 -13.89 -6.53
C ALA A 104 0.72 -13.30 -6.27
N LEU A 105 0.47 -12.13 -6.83
CA LEU A 105 -0.79 -11.40 -6.77
C LEU A 105 -1.23 -11.04 -8.19
N PRO A 106 -1.69 -12.01 -9.00
CA PRO A 106 -1.92 -11.82 -10.44
C PRO A 106 -2.93 -10.73 -10.76
N GLN A 107 -3.83 -10.39 -9.83
CA GLN A 107 -4.77 -9.28 -9.97
C GLN A 107 -4.09 -7.90 -10.06
N TYR A 108 -2.82 -7.79 -9.66
CA TYR A 108 -2.02 -6.57 -9.71
C TYR A 108 -0.87 -6.65 -10.74
N ALA A 109 -0.87 -7.66 -11.62
CA ALA A 109 0.23 -7.92 -12.55
C ALA A 109 0.52 -6.74 -13.52
N GLU A 110 -0.51 -5.94 -13.81
CA GLU A 110 -0.38 -4.75 -14.67
C GLU A 110 0.04 -3.49 -13.89
N TRP A 111 0.17 -3.57 -12.57
CA TRP A 111 0.59 -2.43 -11.78
C TRP A 111 2.09 -2.17 -11.94
N VAL A 112 2.45 -0.90 -11.97
CA VAL A 112 3.84 -0.47 -12.09
C VAL A 112 4.68 -1.05 -10.95
N GLY A 113 5.83 -1.59 -11.29
CA GLY A 113 6.77 -2.18 -10.34
C GLY A 113 6.43 -3.59 -9.88
N TYR A 114 5.37 -4.23 -10.42
CA TYR A 114 4.94 -5.56 -9.97
C TYR A 114 6.08 -6.58 -9.95
N ASP A 115 6.76 -6.77 -11.08
CA ASP A 115 7.82 -7.77 -11.17
C ASP A 115 9.07 -7.41 -10.36
N GLU A 116 9.38 -6.12 -10.26
CA GLU A 116 10.59 -5.63 -9.60
C GLU A 116 10.42 -5.50 -8.08
N TRP A 117 9.29 -4.97 -7.62
CA TRP A 117 9.12 -4.57 -6.23
C TRP A 117 8.24 -5.49 -5.41
N LEU A 118 7.37 -6.32 -6.01
CA LEU A 118 6.53 -7.23 -5.25
C LEU A 118 7.36 -8.17 -4.33
N PRO A 119 8.48 -8.76 -4.79
CA PRO A 119 9.33 -9.56 -3.89
C PRO A 119 9.90 -8.74 -2.72
N MET A 120 10.24 -7.47 -2.95
CA MET A 120 10.74 -6.57 -1.92
C MET A 120 9.63 -6.19 -0.92
N ASN A 121 8.42 -5.95 -1.44
CA ASN A 121 7.25 -5.69 -0.61
C ASN A 121 6.92 -6.90 0.28
N ALA A 122 6.98 -8.11 -0.28
CA ALA A 122 6.75 -9.35 0.48
C ALA A 122 7.80 -9.52 1.58
N TRP A 123 9.07 -9.28 1.27
CA TRP A 123 10.15 -9.30 2.26
C TRP A 123 9.92 -8.30 3.39
N ARG A 124 9.51 -7.08 3.04
CA ARG A 124 9.23 -6.02 4.03
C ARG A 124 8.09 -6.39 4.97
N VAL A 125 6.99 -6.93 4.44
CA VAL A 125 5.84 -7.37 5.25
C VAL A 125 6.22 -8.56 6.14
N MET A 126 7.04 -9.49 5.66
CA MET A 126 7.58 -10.58 6.48
C MET A 126 8.39 -10.07 7.67
N LEU A 127 9.25 -9.06 7.46
CA LEU A 127 10.01 -8.45 8.54
C LEU A 127 9.08 -7.81 9.59
N ASP A 128 8.01 -7.15 9.17
CA ASP A 128 7.02 -6.61 10.10
C ASP A 128 6.32 -7.70 10.92
N ILE A 129 6.04 -8.87 10.31
CA ILE A 129 5.45 -10.00 11.00
C ILE A 129 6.41 -10.56 12.06
N TRP A 130 7.71 -10.65 11.76
CA TRP A 130 8.70 -11.28 12.66
C TRP A 130 9.26 -10.35 13.71
N MET A 131 9.51 -9.09 13.34
CA MET A 131 10.24 -8.12 14.16
C MET A 131 9.34 -7.04 14.74
N GLY A 132 8.07 -7.04 14.35
CA GLY A 132 7.15 -5.96 14.65
C GLY A 132 7.29 -4.77 13.69
N PRO A 133 6.46 -3.75 13.88
CA PRO A 133 6.37 -2.62 12.96
C PRO A 133 7.65 -1.77 12.94
N TYR A 134 8.04 -1.34 11.75
CA TYR A 134 9.10 -0.37 11.56
C TYR A 134 8.59 1.07 11.86
N PRO A 135 9.39 2.01 12.37
CA PRO A 135 10.81 1.83 12.69
C PRO A 135 11.03 1.01 13.96
N TRP A 136 12.00 0.11 13.90
CA TRP A 136 12.39 -0.69 15.07
C TRP A 136 13.17 0.20 16.03
N VAL A 137 12.45 0.84 16.94
CA VAL A 137 13.05 1.67 17.99
C VAL A 137 13.37 0.75 19.15
N PRO A 138 14.63 0.69 19.63
CA PRO A 138 14.94 -0.05 20.84
C PRO A 138 14.07 0.48 21.99
N GLU A 139 13.37 -0.42 22.68
CA GLU A 139 12.71 -0.06 23.92
C GLU A 139 13.77 0.47 24.89
N GLY A 140 13.62 1.72 25.31
CA GLY A 140 14.51 2.39 26.24
C GLY A 140 14.38 1.89 27.68
#